data_6925cfdfcaaad176b430dd1ca8ce2cfd
#
_entry.id   6925cfdfcaaad176b430dd1ca8ce2cfd
#
_cell.length_a   1.000
_cell.length_b   1.000
_cell.length_c   1.000
_cell.angle_alpha   90.00
_cell.angle_beta   90.00
_cell.angle_gamma   90.00
#
_symmetry.space_group_name_H-M   'P 1'
#
loop_
_entity.id
_entity.type
_entity.pdbx_description
1 polymer ?
#
loop_
_entity_poly.entity_id
_entity_poly.type
_entity_poly.pdbx_seq_one_letter_code
_entity_poly.pdbx_strand_id
1 'polypeptide(L)'
;MILSSSSPCKTAAGFDVLAGARASSPIAAEHAWREPGVGRDIDIALSRWTRNGAQTLEVANDCGENWHCIGINLKCTSLTFSHAGRTLVEGRLTAGTAQITAPGVACRAVFGAPSDVLHLFASQTVLAECYADLFGRPHAGDIVIDDPRLIRDPALERLGQALAVSHTEHAALGKVFADSISLAIVSRVVLRHFSTNRSEVRVAAALPSWRMRRVVEFVEANLAEPIGLADMAESVGLTRMHFAAQFRRATGLRPHEYLMRRRIERAQQLLLESRDGLLDVALGCGFRSQAHFTTVFKRFVGETPFCWRAKTNVDQ
;
A
#
# COMPACT_ATOMS: atom_id res chain seq x y z
N MET A 1 27.82 -54.92 -11.32
CA MET A 1 28.35 -53.67 -10.80
C MET A 1 27.61 -52.52 -11.49
N ILE A 2 26.46 -52.14 -10.97
CA ILE A 2 25.68 -51.02 -11.48
C ILE A 2 25.22 -50.26 -10.23
N LEU A 3 25.81 -49.11 -10.02
CA LEU A 3 25.45 -48.18 -8.95
C LEU A 3 24.23 -47.37 -9.43
N SER A 4 23.08 -47.64 -8.84
CA SER A 4 21.90 -46.76 -8.99
C SER A 4 22.03 -45.60 -8.03
N SER A 5 22.23 -44.42 -8.56
CA SER A 5 22.13 -43.18 -7.82
C SER A 5 20.66 -42.76 -7.70
N SER A 6 20.08 -42.97 -6.54
CA SER A 6 18.76 -42.46 -6.20
C SER A 6 18.93 -40.98 -5.81
N SER A 7 18.44 -40.10 -6.65
CA SER A 7 18.24 -38.67 -6.29
C SER A 7 17.17 -38.58 -5.21
N PRO A 8 17.39 -37.80 -4.16
CA PRO A 8 16.35 -37.54 -3.19
C PRO A 8 15.31 -36.58 -3.77
N CYS A 9 14.06 -37.04 -3.67
CA CYS A 9 12.88 -36.23 -3.96
C CYS A 9 12.88 -34.97 -3.09
N LYS A 10 13.03 -33.80 -3.67
CA LYS A 10 12.91 -32.52 -2.98
C LYS A 10 11.43 -32.26 -2.73
N THR A 11 10.97 -32.56 -1.53
CA THR A 11 9.69 -32.03 -1.04
C THR A 11 9.86 -30.53 -0.79
N ALA A 12 9.31 -29.72 -1.69
CA ALA A 12 9.23 -28.28 -1.51
C ALA A 12 8.22 -27.97 -0.41
N ALA A 13 8.69 -27.67 0.79
CA ALA A 13 7.86 -27.03 1.80
C ALA A 13 8.00 -25.51 1.59
N GLY A 14 6.85 -24.91 1.23
CA GLY A 14 6.83 -23.55 0.74
C GLY A 14 7.20 -22.49 1.77
N PHE A 15 8.25 -21.83 1.49
CA PHE A 15 8.52 -20.47 1.92
C PHE A 15 8.56 -19.59 0.68
N ASP A 16 7.55 -18.74 0.55
CA ASP A 16 7.56 -17.69 -0.45
C ASP A 16 7.71 -16.34 0.26
N VAL A 17 8.80 -15.68 -0.02
CA VAL A 17 9.02 -14.29 0.36
C VAL A 17 8.70 -13.43 -0.83
N LEU A 18 7.73 -12.55 -0.70
CA LEU A 18 7.27 -11.65 -1.78
C LEU A 18 8.37 -10.70 -2.29
N ALA A 19 9.45 -10.54 -1.59
CA ALA A 19 10.57 -9.70 -1.95
C ALA A 19 11.73 -10.49 -2.56
N GLY A 20 11.49 -11.33 -3.58
CA GLY A 20 12.54 -11.95 -4.39
C GLY A 20 13.47 -12.92 -3.66
N ALA A 21 13.09 -13.44 -2.50
CA ALA A 21 13.87 -14.44 -1.79
C ALA A 21 13.72 -15.83 -2.43
N ARG A 22 14.79 -16.58 -2.48
CA ARG A 22 14.83 -17.96 -2.96
C ARG A 22 14.03 -18.87 -2.03
N ALA A 23 13.31 -19.84 -2.60
CA ALA A 23 12.64 -20.88 -1.85
C ALA A 23 13.61 -21.55 -0.87
N SER A 24 13.28 -21.53 0.42
CA SER A 24 14.08 -22.14 1.46
C SER A 24 13.72 -23.61 1.67
N SER A 25 14.68 -24.43 2.10
CA SER A 25 14.42 -25.80 2.51
C SER A 25 13.54 -25.84 3.76
N PRO A 26 12.83 -26.95 4.07
CA PRO A 26 11.99 -27.06 5.27
C PRO A 26 12.71 -26.73 6.58
N ILE A 27 13.98 -27.09 6.70
CA ILE A 27 14.81 -26.80 7.89
C ILE A 27 15.15 -25.31 7.96
N ALA A 28 15.47 -24.67 6.82
CA ALA A 28 15.67 -23.23 6.76
C ALA A 28 14.37 -22.46 7.02
N ALA A 29 13.21 -23.05 6.69
CA ALA A 29 11.90 -22.49 6.99
C ALA A 29 11.61 -22.41 8.49
N GLU A 30 11.98 -23.42 9.26
CA GLU A 30 11.81 -23.41 10.73
C GLU A 30 12.71 -22.36 11.41
N HIS A 31 13.89 -22.12 10.87
CA HIS A 31 14.81 -21.08 11.34
C HIS A 31 14.46 -19.67 10.86
N ALA A 32 13.67 -19.54 9.80
CA ALA A 32 13.25 -18.26 9.23
C ALA A 32 11.89 -17.73 9.78
N TRP A 33 11.44 -18.27 10.92
CA TRP A 33 10.24 -17.77 11.57
C TRP A 33 10.41 -16.30 11.97
N ARG A 34 9.51 -15.45 11.46
CA ARG A 34 9.54 -13.99 11.64
C ARG A 34 10.81 -13.30 11.10
N GLU A 35 11.37 -13.81 10.02
CA GLU A 35 12.47 -13.15 9.32
C GLU A 35 11.95 -12.44 8.07
N PRO A 36 12.23 -11.13 7.88
CA PRO A 36 11.96 -10.47 6.63
C PRO A 36 12.91 -11.01 5.57
N GLY A 37 12.42 -11.27 4.37
CA GLY A 37 13.28 -11.64 3.25
C GLY A 37 14.29 -10.54 2.92
N VAL A 38 15.42 -10.94 2.37
CA VAL A 38 16.55 -10.05 2.10
C VAL A 38 16.25 -9.09 0.95
N GLY A 39 16.04 -7.80 1.27
CA GLY A 39 15.95 -6.69 0.30
C GLY A 39 16.15 -5.38 1.03
N ARG A 40 17.16 -4.60 0.65
CA ARG A 40 17.56 -3.38 1.39
C ARG A 40 16.68 -2.14 1.12
N ASP A 41 15.82 -2.15 0.09
CA ASP A 41 14.99 -1.01 -0.32
C ASP A 41 13.49 -1.35 -0.37
N ILE A 42 13.00 -2.16 0.56
CA ILE A 42 11.61 -2.60 0.58
C ILE A 42 10.95 -2.03 1.82
N ASP A 43 9.87 -1.30 1.64
CA ASP A 43 9.10 -0.71 2.75
C ASP A 43 8.13 -1.69 3.41
N ILE A 44 7.73 -2.74 2.69
CA ILE A 44 6.91 -3.84 3.19
C ILE A 44 7.50 -5.15 2.70
N ALA A 45 7.84 -6.04 3.63
CA ALA A 45 8.23 -7.42 3.33
C ALA A 45 7.15 -8.38 3.84
N LEU A 46 7.00 -9.51 3.15
CA LEU A 46 6.01 -10.52 3.48
C LEU A 46 6.66 -11.89 3.51
N SER A 47 6.31 -12.69 4.52
CA SER A 47 6.74 -14.06 4.64
C SER A 47 5.58 -14.92 5.16
N ARG A 48 5.42 -16.12 4.60
CA ARG A 48 4.43 -17.10 5.09
C ARG A 48 5.17 -18.29 5.64
N TRP A 49 4.92 -18.60 6.88
CA TRP A 49 5.52 -19.73 7.59
C TRP A 49 4.49 -20.82 7.83
N THR A 50 4.75 -22.01 7.28
CA THR A 50 3.83 -23.13 7.37
C THR A 50 4.51 -24.33 8.02
N ARG A 51 3.77 -25.05 8.84
CA ARG A 51 4.20 -26.27 9.51
C ARG A 51 3.08 -27.30 9.51
N ASN A 52 3.39 -28.49 9.08
CA ASN A 52 2.45 -29.63 9.04
C ASN A 52 2.72 -30.70 10.12
N GLY A 53 3.86 -30.64 10.80
CA GLY A 53 4.24 -31.59 11.85
C GLY A 53 3.41 -31.43 13.12
N ALA A 54 3.13 -32.57 13.79
CA ALA A 54 2.45 -32.58 15.08
C ALA A 54 3.40 -32.55 16.28
N GLN A 55 4.73 -32.69 16.05
CA GLN A 55 5.72 -32.59 17.13
C GLN A 55 5.82 -31.14 17.62
N THR A 56 6.12 -30.96 18.90
CA THR A 56 6.37 -29.65 19.46
C THR A 56 7.59 -29.02 18.80
N LEU A 57 7.46 -27.77 18.33
CA LEU A 57 8.55 -26.98 17.75
C LEU A 57 8.64 -25.65 18.45
N GLU A 58 9.85 -25.35 18.89
CA GLU A 58 10.17 -24.07 19.46
C GLU A 58 10.94 -23.21 18.46
N VAL A 59 10.53 -21.96 18.33
CA VAL A 59 11.16 -20.93 17.50
C VAL A 59 11.31 -19.62 18.26
N ALA A 60 12.36 -18.89 18.00
CA ALA A 60 12.61 -17.58 18.61
C ALA A 60 13.14 -16.59 17.54
N ASN A 61 12.81 -15.32 17.71
CA ASN A 61 13.27 -14.25 16.85
C ASN A 61 13.23 -12.91 17.58
N ASP A 62 14.24 -12.07 17.35
CA ASP A 62 14.38 -10.75 17.99
C ASP A 62 13.82 -9.62 17.12
N CYS A 63 13.04 -9.95 16.06
CA CYS A 63 12.36 -9.00 15.15
C CYS A 63 13.25 -7.84 14.68
N GLY A 64 14.48 -8.04 14.30
CA GLY A 64 15.38 -7.04 13.69
C GLY A 64 15.16 -5.58 14.11
N GLU A 65 16.11 -4.72 14.01
CA GLU A 65 16.02 -3.35 14.54
C GLU A 65 15.15 -2.38 13.71
N ASN A 66 14.74 -2.75 12.48
CA ASN A 66 14.15 -1.82 11.52
C ASN A 66 12.68 -2.12 11.16
N TRP A 67 12.10 -3.19 11.67
CA TRP A 67 10.82 -3.68 11.21
C TRP A 67 9.83 -3.91 12.34
N HIS A 68 8.60 -3.42 12.14
CA HIS A 68 7.46 -3.95 12.90
C HIS A 68 7.01 -5.26 12.25
N CYS A 69 6.76 -6.29 13.06
CA CYS A 69 6.27 -7.56 12.58
C CYS A 69 4.79 -7.73 12.95
N ILE A 70 3.94 -7.87 11.93
CA ILE A 70 2.52 -8.17 12.08
C ILE A 70 2.35 -9.66 11.76
N GLY A 71 2.07 -10.49 12.78
CA GLY A 71 1.80 -11.90 12.62
C GLY A 71 0.29 -12.16 12.56
N ILE A 72 -0.18 -12.89 11.53
CA ILE A 72 -1.58 -13.28 11.34
C ILE A 72 -1.66 -14.79 11.24
N ASN A 73 -2.37 -15.44 12.17
CA ASN A 73 -2.62 -16.88 12.08
C ASN A 73 -3.69 -17.17 11.03
N LEU A 74 -3.33 -17.92 10.00
CA LEU A 74 -4.24 -18.32 8.92
C LEU A 74 -4.99 -19.62 9.24
N LYS A 75 -4.50 -20.39 10.22
CA LYS A 75 -5.05 -21.68 10.65
C LYS A 75 -5.16 -21.74 12.18
N CYS A 76 -6.15 -22.47 12.68
CA CYS A 76 -6.20 -22.78 14.11
C CYS A 76 -4.99 -23.63 14.51
N THR A 77 -4.35 -23.30 15.61
CA THR A 77 -3.16 -23.99 16.11
C THR A 77 -3.16 -24.06 17.63
N SER A 78 -2.21 -24.79 18.22
CA SER A 78 -1.89 -24.75 19.64
C SER A 78 -0.51 -24.11 19.79
N LEU A 79 -0.43 -23.06 20.59
CA LEU A 79 0.73 -22.19 20.67
C LEU A 79 0.95 -21.71 22.10
N THR A 80 2.19 -21.78 22.58
CA THR A 80 2.67 -20.94 23.69
C THR A 80 3.47 -19.81 23.10
N PHE A 81 3.04 -18.55 23.34
CA PHE A 81 3.70 -17.38 22.80
C PHE A 81 4.22 -16.48 23.92
N SER A 82 5.50 -16.16 23.83
CA SER A 82 6.20 -15.26 24.75
C SER A 82 6.73 -14.04 24.00
N HIS A 83 6.61 -12.88 24.64
CA HIS A 83 7.00 -11.59 24.11
C HIS A 83 7.78 -10.83 25.19
N ALA A 84 8.95 -10.30 24.88
CA ALA A 84 9.85 -9.65 25.84
C ALA A 84 10.05 -10.49 27.13
N GLY A 85 10.26 -11.79 26.98
CA GLY A 85 10.48 -12.73 28.07
C GLY A 85 9.22 -13.12 28.90
N ARG A 86 8.03 -12.59 28.59
CA ARG A 86 6.78 -12.90 29.28
C ARG A 86 5.88 -13.78 28.42
N THR A 87 5.41 -14.90 28.96
CA THR A 87 4.38 -15.71 28.29
C THR A 87 3.04 -14.99 28.32
N LEU A 88 2.47 -14.77 27.16
CA LEU A 88 1.22 -14.04 26.97
C LEU A 88 0.04 -14.97 26.67
N VAL A 89 0.31 -16.07 25.99
CA VAL A 89 -0.70 -17.03 25.57
C VAL A 89 -0.14 -18.44 25.71
N GLU A 90 -0.98 -19.33 26.20
CA GLU A 90 -0.75 -20.76 26.20
C GLU A 90 -2.05 -21.48 25.85
N GLY A 91 -2.04 -22.26 24.78
CA GLY A 91 -3.16 -23.08 24.37
C GLY A 91 -3.62 -22.84 22.92
N ARG A 92 -4.91 -23.05 22.68
CA ARG A 92 -5.49 -23.04 21.34
C ARG A 92 -5.74 -21.63 20.85
N LEU A 93 -5.20 -21.31 19.66
CA LEU A 93 -5.47 -20.11 18.90
C LEU A 93 -6.35 -20.39 17.69
N THR A 94 -7.26 -19.47 17.40
CA THR A 94 -8.12 -19.53 16.22
C THR A 94 -7.48 -18.83 15.05
N ALA A 95 -7.85 -19.25 13.84
CA ALA A 95 -7.54 -18.49 12.63
C ALA A 95 -8.05 -17.03 12.76
N GLY A 96 -7.37 -16.11 12.10
CA GLY A 96 -7.66 -14.68 12.16
C GLY A 96 -7.13 -13.97 13.40
N THR A 97 -6.45 -14.67 14.29
CA THR A 97 -5.76 -14.04 15.42
C THR A 97 -4.50 -13.34 14.92
N ALA A 98 -4.35 -12.08 15.25
CA ALA A 98 -3.21 -11.25 14.86
C ALA A 98 -2.51 -10.62 16.06
N GLN A 99 -1.23 -10.31 15.90
CA GLN A 99 -0.40 -9.63 16.88
C GLN A 99 0.61 -8.71 16.19
N ILE A 100 1.11 -7.72 16.90
CA ILE A 100 2.11 -6.78 16.37
C ILE A 100 3.23 -6.68 17.37
N THR A 101 4.46 -6.69 16.86
CA THR A 101 5.68 -6.57 17.66
C THR A 101 6.51 -5.41 17.11
N ALA A 102 6.99 -4.56 18.00
CA ALA A 102 7.92 -3.48 17.66
C ALA A 102 9.32 -4.03 17.28
N PRO A 103 10.14 -3.22 16.57
CA PRO A 103 11.54 -3.57 16.29
C PRO A 103 12.34 -3.91 17.55
N GLY A 104 13.24 -4.87 17.43
CA GLY A 104 14.15 -5.25 18.52
C GLY A 104 13.51 -5.99 19.70
N VAL A 105 12.24 -6.36 19.60
CA VAL A 105 11.54 -7.08 20.69
C VAL A 105 11.62 -8.59 20.49
N ALA A 106 12.25 -9.28 21.45
CA ALA A 106 12.40 -10.72 21.43
C ALA A 106 11.05 -11.44 21.56
N CYS A 107 10.78 -12.34 20.62
CA CYS A 107 9.61 -13.19 20.61
C CYS A 107 10.01 -14.68 20.59
N ARG A 108 9.25 -15.49 21.32
CA ARG A 108 9.40 -16.96 21.33
C ARG A 108 8.06 -17.61 21.17
N ALA A 109 8.01 -18.64 20.38
CA ALA A 109 6.79 -19.42 20.17
C ALA A 109 7.10 -20.92 20.27
N VAL A 110 6.22 -21.65 20.94
CA VAL A 110 6.24 -23.11 21.02
C VAL A 110 4.96 -23.62 20.38
N PHE A 111 5.08 -24.20 19.19
CA PHE A 111 3.95 -24.72 18.44
C PHE A 111 3.73 -26.19 18.79
N GLY A 112 2.56 -26.54 19.27
CA GLY A 112 2.14 -27.91 19.59
C GLY A 112 1.24 -28.55 18.53
N ALA A 113 0.96 -27.86 17.41
CA ALA A 113 0.08 -28.33 16.36
C ALA A 113 0.50 -27.75 14.99
N PRO A 114 -0.02 -28.32 13.87
CA PRO A 114 0.16 -27.72 12.55
C PRO A 114 -0.23 -26.26 12.53
N SER A 115 0.55 -25.44 11.84
CA SER A 115 0.43 -23.98 11.88
C SER A 115 0.63 -23.38 10.50
N ASP A 116 -0.02 -22.25 10.27
CA ASP A 116 0.11 -21.43 9.06
C ASP A 116 0.02 -19.97 9.48
N VAL A 117 1.11 -19.26 9.38
CA VAL A 117 1.25 -17.87 9.88
C VAL A 117 1.80 -17.00 8.78
N LEU A 118 1.11 -15.90 8.54
CA LEU A 118 1.57 -14.81 7.68
C LEU A 118 2.30 -13.79 8.55
N HIS A 119 3.53 -13.45 8.18
CA HIS A 119 4.29 -12.37 8.78
C HIS A 119 4.43 -11.24 7.77
N LEU A 120 3.96 -10.06 8.12
CA LEU A 120 4.13 -8.83 7.37
C LEU A 120 5.05 -7.91 8.17
N PHE A 121 6.10 -7.44 7.52
CA PHE A 121 7.09 -6.54 8.08
C PHE A 121 6.88 -5.16 7.48
N ALA A 122 6.70 -4.16 8.32
CA ALA A 122 6.49 -2.77 7.91
C ALA A 122 7.60 -1.88 8.42
N SER A 123 8.19 -1.07 7.53
CA SER A 123 9.19 -0.04 7.88
C SER A 123 8.54 1.15 8.58
N GLN A 124 9.37 1.97 9.24
CA GLN A 124 8.93 3.25 9.80
C GLN A 124 8.34 4.18 8.74
N THR A 125 8.89 4.17 7.54
CA THR A 125 8.40 4.97 6.41
C THR A 125 6.94 4.68 6.12
N VAL A 126 6.60 3.39 5.94
CA VAL A 126 5.21 2.97 5.65
C VAL A 126 4.26 3.27 6.80
N LEU A 127 4.69 3.06 8.03
CA LEU A 127 3.87 3.39 9.21
C LEU A 127 3.58 4.89 9.27
N ALA A 128 4.59 5.73 9.04
CA ALA A 128 4.44 7.18 9.03
C ALA A 128 3.54 7.67 7.89
N GLU A 129 3.67 7.08 6.70
CA GLU A 129 2.80 7.37 5.56
C GLU A 129 1.36 6.95 5.83
N CYS A 130 1.12 5.74 6.34
CA CYS A 130 -0.21 5.29 6.73
C CYS A 130 -0.82 6.18 7.83
N TYR A 131 -0.02 6.61 8.80
CA TYR A 131 -0.49 7.54 9.82
C TYR A 131 -0.87 8.89 9.23
N ALA A 132 -0.02 9.48 8.39
CA ALA A 132 -0.29 10.76 7.73
C ALA A 132 -1.53 10.69 6.83
N ASP A 133 -1.73 9.56 6.14
CA ASP A 133 -2.92 9.32 5.31
C ASP A 133 -4.21 9.24 6.15
N LEU A 134 -4.17 8.51 7.25
CA LEU A 134 -5.34 8.28 8.12
C LEU A 134 -5.73 9.52 8.94
N PHE A 135 -4.75 10.27 9.43
CA PHE A 135 -4.97 11.37 10.39
C PHE A 135 -4.76 12.77 9.78
N GLY A 136 -4.35 12.88 8.52
CA GLY A 136 -4.16 14.14 7.80
C GLY A 136 -2.97 14.99 8.30
N ARG A 137 -2.09 14.41 9.11
CA ARG A 137 -0.89 15.07 9.68
C ARG A 137 0.25 14.07 9.85
N PRO A 138 1.51 14.49 9.75
CA PRO A 138 2.64 13.62 10.05
C PRO A 138 2.66 13.27 11.55
N HIS A 139 3.17 12.10 11.88
CA HIS A 139 3.45 11.71 13.26
C HIS A 139 4.73 12.40 13.76
N ALA A 140 4.74 12.85 15.01
CA ALA A 140 5.92 13.46 15.61
C ALA A 140 6.87 12.37 16.11
N GLY A 141 7.93 12.08 15.35
CA GLY A 141 8.90 11.04 15.64
C GLY A 141 8.49 9.66 15.15
N ASP A 142 9.23 8.63 15.59
CA ASP A 142 8.99 7.26 15.18
C ASP A 142 7.66 6.71 15.73
N ILE A 143 7.00 5.91 14.91
CA ILE A 143 5.81 5.17 15.33
C ILE A 143 6.26 3.85 15.93
N VAL A 144 5.95 3.63 17.19
CA VAL A 144 6.22 2.37 17.89
C VAL A 144 4.89 1.70 18.23
N ILE A 145 4.58 0.62 17.54
CA ILE A 145 3.39 -0.21 17.80
C ILE A 145 3.85 -1.54 18.36
N ASP A 146 3.66 -1.72 19.65
CA ASP A 146 3.94 -2.96 20.35
C ASP A 146 2.66 -3.43 21.05
N ASP A 147 1.82 -4.15 20.29
CA ASP A 147 0.60 -4.77 20.84
C ASP A 147 0.71 -6.30 20.68
N PRO A 148 1.35 -6.95 21.65
CA PRO A 148 1.54 -8.40 21.62
C PRO A 148 0.27 -9.18 21.93
N ARG A 149 -0.80 -8.53 22.35
CA ARG A 149 -2.07 -9.18 22.62
C ARG A 149 -2.57 -9.82 21.34
N LEU A 150 -2.87 -11.09 21.42
CA LEU A 150 -3.42 -11.86 20.32
C LEU A 150 -4.90 -11.46 20.14
N ILE A 151 -5.13 -10.59 19.19
CA ILE A 151 -6.45 -10.01 18.92
C ILE A 151 -7.08 -10.69 17.72
N ARG A 152 -8.39 -10.90 17.78
CA ARG A 152 -9.16 -11.30 16.60
C ARG A 152 -9.73 -10.07 15.92
N ASP A 153 -9.31 -9.83 14.69
CA ASP A 153 -9.82 -8.75 13.85
C ASP A 153 -10.31 -9.33 12.50
N PRO A 154 -11.64 -9.32 12.24
CA PRO A 154 -12.18 -9.91 11.01
C PRO A 154 -11.67 -9.26 9.72
N ALA A 155 -11.22 -7.99 9.77
CA ALA A 155 -10.65 -7.33 8.60
C ALA A 155 -9.24 -7.87 8.33
N LEU A 156 -8.40 -7.98 9.37
CA LEU A 156 -7.07 -8.58 9.25
C LEU A 156 -7.14 -10.05 8.83
N GLU A 157 -8.12 -10.81 9.34
CA GLU A 157 -8.34 -12.20 8.93
C GLU A 157 -8.59 -12.32 7.43
N ARG A 158 -9.54 -11.52 6.88
CA ARG A 158 -9.89 -11.55 5.46
C ARG A 158 -8.76 -11.07 4.56
N LEU A 159 -8.07 -9.99 4.96
CA LEU A 159 -6.93 -9.47 4.23
C LEU A 159 -5.77 -10.47 4.23
N GLY A 160 -5.49 -11.10 5.37
CA GLY A 160 -4.46 -12.13 5.49
C GLY A 160 -4.77 -13.36 4.63
N GLN A 161 -6.04 -13.81 4.61
CA GLN A 161 -6.48 -14.90 3.74
C GLN A 161 -6.35 -14.57 2.27
N ALA A 162 -6.77 -13.36 1.84
CA ALA A 162 -6.63 -12.90 0.47
C ALA A 162 -5.16 -12.84 0.04
N LEU A 163 -4.28 -12.38 0.92
CA LEU A 163 -2.85 -12.34 0.68
C LEU A 163 -2.23 -13.74 0.59
N ALA A 164 -2.70 -14.69 1.42
CA ALA A 164 -2.26 -16.08 1.38
C ALA A 164 -2.66 -16.80 0.09
N VAL A 165 -3.83 -16.52 -0.46
CA VAL A 165 -4.32 -17.10 -1.73
C VAL A 165 -3.47 -16.61 -2.91
N SER A 166 -3.06 -15.33 -2.92
CA SER A 166 -2.21 -14.78 -3.99
C SER A 166 -0.85 -15.50 -4.12
N HIS A 167 -0.42 -16.18 -3.07
CA HIS A 167 0.81 -16.98 -3.06
C HIS A 167 0.67 -18.40 -3.64
N THR A 168 -0.53 -18.97 -3.62
CA THR A 168 -0.74 -20.38 -4.01
C THR A 168 -1.12 -20.51 -5.47
N GLU A 169 -1.71 -19.52 -6.08
CA GLU A 169 -2.15 -19.54 -7.48
C GLU A 169 -1.23 -18.66 -8.35
N HIS A 170 -0.08 -19.23 -8.75
CA HIS A 170 0.77 -18.76 -9.85
C HIS A 170 0.70 -17.24 -10.12
N ALA A 171 1.40 -16.40 -9.37
CA ALA A 171 1.75 -15.01 -9.75
C ALA A 171 0.68 -14.18 -10.52
N ALA A 172 -0.53 -14.70 -10.73
CA ALA A 172 -1.55 -14.13 -11.60
C ALA A 172 -2.16 -12.82 -11.08
N LEU A 173 -2.13 -12.62 -9.76
CA LEU A 173 -2.66 -11.40 -9.16
C LEU A 173 -1.62 -10.29 -9.00
N GLY A 174 -0.36 -10.58 -9.29
CA GLY A 174 0.73 -9.61 -9.40
C GLY A 174 1.13 -8.89 -8.11
N LYS A 175 2.29 -8.26 -8.16
CA LYS A 175 2.88 -7.47 -7.07
C LYS A 175 1.94 -6.36 -6.56
N VAL A 176 1.22 -5.69 -7.46
CA VAL A 176 0.30 -4.59 -7.11
C VAL A 176 -0.82 -5.04 -6.17
N PHE A 177 -1.36 -6.26 -6.36
CA PHE A 177 -2.39 -6.81 -5.48
C PHE A 177 -1.83 -7.07 -4.08
N ALA A 178 -0.66 -7.73 -4.00
CA ALA A 178 0.01 -8.03 -2.75
C ALA A 178 0.37 -6.75 -1.98
N ASP A 179 0.95 -5.77 -2.66
CA ASP A 179 1.31 -4.48 -2.08
C ASP A 179 0.07 -3.73 -1.55
N SER A 180 -1.03 -3.75 -2.32
CA SER A 180 -2.28 -3.08 -1.92
C SER A 180 -2.90 -3.70 -0.67
N ILE A 181 -2.93 -5.04 -0.57
CA ILE A 181 -3.47 -5.73 0.60
C ILE A 181 -2.53 -5.54 1.80
N SER A 182 -1.22 -5.62 1.60
CA SER A 182 -0.24 -5.39 2.65
C SER A 182 -0.38 -3.99 3.23
N LEU A 183 -0.53 -2.98 2.37
CA LEU A 183 -0.79 -1.60 2.80
C LEU A 183 -2.12 -1.47 3.56
N ALA A 184 -3.17 -2.18 3.14
CA ALA A 184 -4.45 -2.20 3.84
C ALA A 184 -4.31 -2.83 5.25
N ILE A 185 -3.51 -3.88 5.40
CA ILE A 185 -3.19 -4.49 6.71
C ILE A 185 -2.47 -3.47 7.59
N VAL A 186 -1.41 -2.82 7.10
CA VAL A 186 -0.66 -1.81 7.86
C VAL A 186 -1.57 -0.65 8.26
N SER A 187 -2.36 -0.12 7.34
CA SER A 187 -3.32 0.96 7.63
C SER A 187 -4.34 0.55 8.70
N ARG A 188 -4.84 -0.69 8.67
CA ARG A 188 -5.75 -1.21 9.70
C ARG A 188 -5.09 -1.27 11.07
N VAL A 189 -3.82 -1.69 11.13
CA VAL A 189 -3.03 -1.76 12.35
C VAL A 189 -2.80 -0.36 12.95
N VAL A 190 -2.34 0.58 12.12
CA VAL A 190 -2.12 1.98 12.53
C VAL A 190 -3.43 2.61 13.02
N LEU A 191 -4.51 2.47 12.24
CA LEU A 191 -5.82 2.96 12.63
C LEU A 191 -6.25 2.42 14.00
N ARG A 192 -6.10 1.11 14.22
CA ARG A 192 -6.48 0.47 15.47
C ARG A 192 -5.65 0.97 16.66
N HIS A 193 -4.34 1.11 16.48
CA HIS A 193 -3.43 1.58 17.55
C HIS A 193 -3.77 3.01 18.00
N PHE A 194 -4.04 3.89 17.06
CA PHE A 194 -4.31 5.31 17.32
C PHE A 194 -5.79 5.66 17.47
N SER A 195 -6.73 4.69 17.32
CA SER A 195 -8.19 4.93 17.37
C SER A 195 -8.76 5.12 18.78
N THR A 196 -7.95 5.14 19.82
CA THR A 196 -8.42 5.37 21.20
C THR A 196 -9.08 6.74 21.40
N ASN A 197 -8.85 7.69 20.47
CA ASN A 197 -9.59 8.96 20.41
C ASN A 197 -10.56 8.97 19.21
N ARG A 198 -11.79 8.54 19.42
CA ARG A 198 -12.86 8.53 18.40
C ARG A 198 -13.12 9.86 17.68
N SER A 199 -12.63 10.98 18.18
CA SER A 199 -12.76 12.30 17.56
C SER A 199 -11.82 12.54 16.38
N GLU A 200 -10.65 11.92 16.37
CA GLU A 200 -9.64 12.14 15.31
C GLU A 200 -9.86 11.25 14.07
N VAL A 201 -10.49 10.08 14.22
CA VAL A 201 -10.75 9.13 13.13
C VAL A 201 -11.78 9.63 12.10
N ARG A 202 -12.57 10.65 12.42
CA ARG A 202 -13.55 11.25 11.50
C ARG A 202 -12.99 12.30 10.56
N VAL A 203 -11.77 12.74 10.73
CA VAL A 203 -11.08 13.61 9.77
C VAL A 203 -10.44 12.71 8.70
N ALA A 204 -11.27 12.26 7.91
CA ALA A 204 -11.18 11.62 6.61
C ALA A 204 -9.84 11.66 5.87
N ALA A 205 -9.49 10.54 5.35
CA ALA A 205 -8.54 10.33 4.27
C ALA A 205 -8.65 11.36 3.13
N ALA A 206 -7.97 12.49 3.28
CA ALA A 206 -7.57 13.32 2.16
C ALA A 206 -6.37 12.66 1.48
N LEU A 207 -6.15 12.94 0.22
CA LEU A 207 -4.96 12.42 -0.48
C LEU A 207 -3.70 12.97 0.22
N PRO A 208 -2.76 12.12 0.67
CA PRO A 208 -1.54 12.56 1.33
C PRO A 208 -0.75 13.56 0.48
N SER A 209 -0.02 14.47 1.13
CA SER A 209 0.71 15.54 0.43
C SER A 209 1.67 15.01 -0.62
N TRP A 210 2.36 13.90 -0.37
CA TRP A 210 3.28 13.29 -1.31
C TRP A 210 2.56 12.68 -2.53
N ARG A 211 1.41 12.00 -2.30
CA ARG A 211 0.56 11.52 -3.41
C ARG A 211 -0.03 12.67 -4.19
N MET A 212 -0.46 13.72 -3.49
CA MET A 212 -0.96 14.93 -4.14
C MET A 212 0.09 15.57 -5.03
N ARG A 213 1.33 15.71 -4.54
CA ARG A 213 2.46 16.20 -5.35
C ARG A 213 2.67 15.34 -6.58
N ARG A 214 2.71 14.01 -6.44
CA ARG A 214 2.90 13.08 -7.56
C ARG A 214 1.77 13.18 -8.59
N VAL A 215 0.51 13.34 -8.16
CA VAL A 215 -0.62 13.58 -9.08
C VAL A 215 -0.47 14.91 -9.81
N VAL A 216 -0.09 15.97 -9.11
CA VAL A 216 0.15 17.29 -9.73
C VAL A 216 1.27 17.17 -10.78
N GLU A 217 2.40 16.60 -10.45
CA GLU A 217 3.52 16.36 -11.36
C GLU A 217 3.09 15.55 -12.59
N PHE A 218 2.34 14.47 -12.36
CA PHE A 218 1.80 13.64 -13.44
C PHE A 218 0.86 14.43 -14.36
N VAL A 219 -0.07 15.20 -13.80
CA VAL A 219 -1.00 16.02 -14.58
C VAL A 219 -0.26 17.10 -15.38
N GLU A 220 0.69 17.81 -14.77
CA GLU A 220 1.46 18.85 -15.45
C GLU A 220 2.30 18.28 -16.61
N ALA A 221 2.91 17.12 -16.41
CA ALA A 221 3.72 16.47 -17.46
C ALA A 221 2.87 15.95 -18.63
N ASN A 222 1.55 15.73 -18.43
CA ASN A 222 0.69 15.08 -19.39
C ASN A 222 -0.55 15.91 -19.78
N LEU A 223 -0.53 17.24 -19.64
CA LEU A 223 -1.68 18.10 -19.93
C LEU A 223 -2.20 17.96 -21.37
N ALA A 224 -1.29 17.78 -22.34
CA ALA A 224 -1.62 17.61 -23.74
C ALA A 224 -2.18 16.23 -24.08
N GLU A 225 -1.91 15.23 -23.24
CA GLU A 225 -2.25 13.84 -23.47
C GLU A 225 -3.70 13.53 -23.07
N PRO A 226 -4.32 12.50 -23.63
CA PRO A 226 -5.70 12.09 -23.33
C PRO A 226 -5.82 11.37 -21.97
N ILE A 227 -5.22 11.95 -20.91
CA ILE A 227 -5.29 11.39 -19.56
C ILE A 227 -6.68 11.55 -18.93
N GLY A 228 -7.04 10.61 -18.07
CA GLY A 228 -8.29 10.61 -17.33
C GLY A 228 -8.13 10.18 -15.88
N LEU A 229 -9.28 9.84 -15.26
CA LEU A 229 -9.33 9.42 -13.86
C LEU A 229 -8.50 8.14 -13.59
N ALA A 230 -8.49 7.23 -14.56
CA ALA A 230 -7.74 5.97 -14.42
C ALA A 230 -6.24 6.23 -14.30
N ASP A 231 -5.70 7.03 -15.22
CA ASP A 231 -4.28 7.33 -15.32
C ASP A 231 -3.78 8.12 -14.08
N MET A 232 -4.59 9.07 -13.62
CA MET A 232 -4.30 9.80 -12.37
C MET A 232 -4.31 8.88 -11.15
N ALA A 233 -5.25 7.94 -11.07
CA ALA A 233 -5.33 7.00 -9.96
C ALA A 233 -4.15 6.01 -9.98
N GLU A 234 -3.77 5.53 -11.16
CA GLU A 234 -2.64 4.63 -11.38
C GLU A 234 -1.30 5.28 -11.00
N SER A 235 -1.12 6.58 -11.31
CA SER A 235 0.10 7.32 -10.98
C SER A 235 0.44 7.31 -9.48
N VAL A 236 -0.56 7.06 -8.61
CA VAL A 236 -0.42 7.02 -7.15
C VAL A 236 -0.82 5.68 -6.54
N GLY A 237 -0.99 4.63 -7.36
CA GLY A 237 -1.30 3.27 -6.91
C GLY A 237 -2.66 3.13 -6.21
N LEU A 238 -3.67 3.89 -6.65
CA LEU A 238 -5.02 3.84 -6.09
C LEU A 238 -6.05 3.34 -7.12
N THR A 239 -7.13 2.77 -6.63
CA THR A 239 -8.30 2.52 -7.47
C THR A 239 -8.99 3.84 -7.82
N ARG A 240 -9.65 3.91 -8.98
CA ARG A 240 -10.39 5.11 -9.43
C ARG A 240 -11.34 5.67 -8.37
N MET A 241 -12.06 4.79 -7.67
CA MET A 241 -13.04 5.20 -6.64
C MET A 241 -12.34 5.80 -5.40
N HIS A 242 -11.31 5.15 -4.89
CA HIS A 242 -10.54 5.65 -3.74
C HIS A 242 -9.84 6.96 -4.08
N PHE A 243 -9.18 7.03 -5.23
CA PHE A 243 -8.55 8.25 -5.71
C PHE A 243 -9.53 9.42 -5.81
N ALA A 244 -10.65 9.26 -6.50
CA ALA A 244 -11.63 10.34 -6.68
C ALA A 244 -12.17 10.87 -5.35
N ALA A 245 -12.43 9.97 -4.38
CA ALA A 245 -12.91 10.36 -3.06
C ALA A 245 -11.85 11.12 -2.26
N GLN A 246 -10.61 10.61 -2.20
CA GLN A 246 -9.50 11.21 -1.46
C GLN A 246 -9.04 12.53 -2.10
N PHE A 247 -8.95 12.58 -3.44
CA PHE A 247 -8.58 13.78 -4.18
C PHE A 247 -9.57 14.92 -3.95
N ARG A 248 -10.88 14.63 -4.04
CA ARG A 248 -11.92 15.62 -3.76
C ARG A 248 -11.85 16.15 -2.34
N ARG A 249 -11.52 15.31 -1.37
CA ARG A 249 -11.34 15.74 0.02
C ARG A 249 -10.11 16.62 0.21
N ALA A 250 -9.01 16.33 -0.50
CA ALA A 250 -7.78 17.09 -0.43
C ALA A 250 -7.89 18.46 -1.11
N THR A 251 -8.60 18.55 -2.26
CA THR A 251 -8.60 19.74 -3.12
C THR A 251 -9.94 20.48 -3.15
N GLY A 252 -11.02 19.86 -2.67
CA GLY A 252 -12.38 20.36 -2.87
C GLY A 252 -12.94 20.11 -4.28
N LEU A 253 -12.10 19.73 -5.24
CA LEU A 253 -12.42 19.56 -6.65
C LEU A 253 -12.52 18.08 -7.04
N ARG A 254 -13.31 17.79 -8.06
CA ARG A 254 -13.26 16.46 -8.70
C ARG A 254 -12.01 16.36 -9.58
N PRO A 255 -11.36 15.18 -9.71
CA PRO A 255 -10.15 15.03 -10.51
C PRO A 255 -10.26 15.55 -11.94
N HIS A 256 -11.37 15.24 -12.63
CA HIS A 256 -11.62 15.76 -13.98
C HIS A 256 -11.75 17.31 -14.01
N GLU A 257 -12.38 17.90 -13.03
CA GLU A 257 -12.53 19.34 -12.93
C GLU A 257 -11.17 20.02 -12.71
N TYR A 258 -10.33 19.43 -11.86
CA TYR A 258 -8.96 19.87 -11.67
C TYR A 258 -8.15 19.80 -12.97
N LEU A 259 -8.20 18.69 -13.70
CA LEU A 259 -7.52 18.54 -14.99
C LEU A 259 -7.99 19.61 -16.00
N MET A 260 -9.32 19.82 -16.11
CA MET A 260 -9.84 20.85 -17.02
C MET A 260 -9.36 22.25 -16.62
N ARG A 261 -9.32 22.55 -15.33
CA ARG A 261 -8.81 23.84 -14.84
C ARG A 261 -7.34 24.04 -15.22
N ARG A 262 -6.48 23.03 -15.00
CA ARG A 262 -5.05 23.12 -15.37
C ARG A 262 -4.86 23.28 -16.89
N ARG A 263 -5.65 22.58 -17.69
CA ARG A 263 -5.66 22.75 -19.17
C ARG A 263 -6.06 24.16 -19.60
N ILE A 264 -7.04 24.76 -18.94
CA ILE A 264 -7.45 26.14 -19.23
C ILE A 264 -6.38 27.14 -18.79
N GLU A 265 -5.77 26.97 -17.63
CA GLU A 265 -4.65 27.80 -17.18
C GLU A 265 -3.47 27.74 -18.18
N ARG A 266 -3.13 26.56 -18.67
CA ARG A 266 -2.12 26.38 -19.72
C ARG A 266 -2.55 27.04 -21.05
N ALA A 267 -3.82 26.92 -21.42
CA ALA A 267 -4.34 27.58 -22.62
C ALA A 267 -4.29 29.09 -22.53
N GLN A 268 -4.56 29.69 -21.37
CA GLN A 268 -4.41 31.13 -21.15
C GLN A 268 -2.97 31.57 -21.37
N GLN A 269 -1.97 30.83 -20.85
CA GLN A 269 -0.57 31.10 -21.10
C GLN A 269 -0.23 31.04 -22.59
N LEU A 270 -0.62 29.98 -23.30
CA LEU A 270 -0.36 29.85 -24.74
C LEU A 270 -1.05 30.97 -25.56
N LEU A 271 -2.26 31.38 -25.17
CA LEU A 271 -2.98 32.47 -25.82
C LEU A 271 -2.27 33.83 -25.68
N LEU A 272 -1.48 34.01 -24.62
CA LEU A 272 -0.65 35.23 -24.40
C LEU A 272 0.70 35.15 -25.12
N GLU A 273 1.35 33.98 -25.05
CA GLU A 273 2.73 33.79 -25.48
C GLU A 273 2.85 33.51 -26.98
N SER A 274 1.79 32.94 -27.59
CA SER A 274 1.83 32.56 -29.02
C SER A 274 0.73 33.21 -29.85
N ARG A 275 0.97 33.21 -31.19
CA ARG A 275 -0.03 33.61 -32.19
C ARG A 275 -0.76 32.39 -32.80
N ASP A 276 -0.63 31.24 -32.21
CA ASP A 276 -1.22 29.99 -32.69
C ASP A 276 -2.74 30.07 -32.84
N GLY A 277 -3.28 29.32 -33.77
CA GLY A 277 -4.71 29.19 -33.97
C GLY A 277 -5.41 28.66 -32.74
N LEU A 278 -6.67 28.97 -32.53
CA LEU A 278 -7.42 28.45 -31.38
C LEU A 278 -7.54 26.93 -31.39
N LEU A 279 -7.50 26.32 -32.55
CA LEU A 279 -7.48 24.86 -32.69
C LEU A 279 -6.17 24.29 -32.20
N ASP A 280 -5.04 24.89 -32.57
CA ASP A 280 -3.70 24.42 -32.17
C ASP A 280 -3.50 24.55 -30.65
N VAL A 281 -3.93 25.68 -30.08
CA VAL A 281 -3.95 25.86 -28.63
C VAL A 281 -4.84 24.83 -27.95
N ALA A 282 -6.01 24.53 -28.51
CA ALA A 282 -6.91 23.51 -27.95
C ALA A 282 -6.25 22.13 -27.95
N LEU A 283 -5.67 21.71 -29.07
CA LEU A 283 -4.97 20.42 -29.20
C LEU A 283 -3.75 20.33 -28.30
N GLY A 284 -2.93 21.41 -28.27
CA GLY A 284 -1.76 21.49 -27.39
C GLY A 284 -2.08 21.47 -25.87
N CYS A 285 -3.34 21.73 -25.49
CA CYS A 285 -3.83 21.60 -24.12
C CYS A 285 -4.66 20.32 -23.90
N GLY A 286 -4.64 19.34 -24.82
CA GLY A 286 -5.29 18.04 -24.66
C GLY A 286 -6.82 18.07 -24.86
N PHE A 287 -7.38 19.09 -25.52
CA PHE A 287 -8.77 19.09 -25.95
C PHE A 287 -8.90 18.39 -27.31
N ARG A 288 -9.95 17.60 -27.50
CA ARG A 288 -10.16 16.85 -28.74
C ARG A 288 -10.77 17.69 -29.86
N SER A 289 -11.30 18.88 -29.56
CA SER A 289 -11.87 19.82 -30.53
C SER A 289 -11.90 21.24 -30.00
N GLN A 290 -11.86 22.21 -30.92
CA GLN A 290 -11.98 23.61 -30.61
C GLN A 290 -13.35 23.96 -29.99
N ALA A 291 -14.43 23.28 -30.40
CA ALA A 291 -15.77 23.50 -29.84
C ALA A 291 -15.83 23.13 -28.35
N HIS A 292 -15.29 21.94 -28.00
CA HIS A 292 -15.20 21.51 -26.59
C HIS A 292 -14.30 22.48 -25.77
N PHE A 293 -13.14 22.84 -26.31
CA PHE A 293 -12.26 23.83 -25.68
C PHE A 293 -12.99 25.14 -25.41
N THR A 294 -13.65 25.73 -26.42
CA THR A 294 -14.35 27.02 -26.28
C THR A 294 -15.43 26.95 -25.20
N THR A 295 -16.19 25.86 -25.15
CA THR A 295 -17.22 25.63 -24.14
C THR A 295 -16.65 25.57 -22.73
N VAL A 296 -15.58 24.79 -22.54
CA VAL A 296 -14.92 24.62 -21.24
C VAL A 296 -14.24 25.93 -20.83
N PHE A 297 -13.51 26.58 -21.74
CA PHE A 297 -12.85 27.87 -21.48
C PHE A 297 -13.86 28.94 -21.00
N LYS A 298 -14.98 29.10 -21.74
CA LYS A 298 -16.04 30.03 -21.34
C LYS A 298 -16.62 29.71 -19.96
N ARG A 299 -16.74 28.43 -19.62
CA ARG A 299 -17.24 28.01 -18.30
C ARG A 299 -16.30 28.39 -17.17
N PHE A 300 -14.97 28.30 -17.36
CA PHE A 300 -13.98 28.60 -16.32
C PHE A 300 -13.55 30.07 -16.27
N VAL A 301 -13.50 30.75 -17.42
CA VAL A 301 -12.99 32.13 -17.55
C VAL A 301 -14.12 33.17 -17.67
N GLY A 302 -15.32 32.73 -18.06
CA GLY A 302 -16.49 33.60 -18.22
C GLY A 302 -16.69 34.13 -19.64
N GLU A 303 -15.66 34.08 -20.51
CA GLU A 303 -15.70 34.53 -21.89
C GLU A 303 -15.03 33.55 -22.85
N THR A 304 -15.20 33.74 -24.16
CA THR A 304 -14.60 32.86 -25.17
C THR A 304 -13.10 33.11 -25.29
N PRO A 305 -12.31 32.07 -25.71
CA PRO A 305 -10.86 32.22 -25.90
C PRO A 305 -10.50 33.34 -26.87
N PHE A 306 -11.31 33.56 -27.89
CA PHE A 306 -11.13 34.65 -28.86
C PHE A 306 -11.30 36.03 -28.22
N CYS A 307 -12.40 36.27 -27.51
CA CYS A 307 -12.63 37.52 -26.81
C CYS A 307 -11.57 37.80 -25.75
N TRP A 308 -11.19 36.75 -25.00
CA TRP A 308 -10.18 36.84 -23.96
C TRP A 308 -8.80 37.26 -24.52
N ARG A 309 -8.36 36.61 -25.64
CA ARG A 309 -7.11 36.99 -26.35
C ARG A 309 -7.15 38.43 -26.88
N ALA A 310 -8.28 38.84 -27.46
CA ALA A 310 -8.41 40.20 -28.02
C ALA A 310 -8.29 41.25 -26.93
N LYS A 311 -8.86 41.07 -25.76
CA LYS A 311 -8.76 42.04 -24.65
C LYS A 311 -7.34 42.13 -24.09
N THR A 312 -6.70 40.97 -23.82
CA THR A 312 -5.35 40.98 -23.24
C THR A 312 -4.27 41.46 -24.16
N ASN A 313 -4.45 41.40 -25.50
CA ASN A 313 -3.53 42.02 -26.46
C ASN A 313 -3.74 43.53 -26.64
N VAL A 314 -4.82 44.10 -26.14
CA VAL A 314 -5.06 45.59 -26.18
C VAL A 314 -4.45 46.25 -24.95
N ASP A 315 -4.24 45.49 -23.87
CA ASP A 315 -3.69 46.01 -22.59
C ASP A 315 -2.15 45.89 -22.49
N GLN A 316 -1.45 45.37 -23.53
CA GLN A 316 0.00 45.36 -23.70
C GLN A 316 0.46 46.36 -24.76
#